data_ff88ed1edbb9bc643457302cd0c75c6f
#
_entry.id   ff88ed1edbb9bc643457302cd0c75c6f
#
_cell.length_a   1.000
_cell.length_b   1.000
_cell.length_c   1.000
_cell.angle_alpha   90.00
_cell.angle_beta   90.00
_cell.angle_gamma   90.00
#
_symmetry.space_group_name_H-M   'P 1'
#
loop_
_entity.id
_entity.type
_entity.pdbx_description
1 polymer ?
#
loop_
_entity_poly.entity_id
_entity_poly.type
_entity_poly.pdbx_seq_one_letter_code
_entity_poly.pdbx_strand_id
1 'polypeptide(L)' 'LEELEVNIGDSFDSEIHEAISQIPAQNDDQKGKIIDIIEGGYKLGEQVIKFPKVVVAQ' A
#
# COMPACT_ATOMS: atom_id res chain seq x y z
N LEU A 1 17.50 -9.08 -3.24
CA LEU A 1 16.51 -8.17 -2.62
C LEU A 1 15.75 -7.45 -3.73
N GLU A 2 14.44 -7.61 -3.74
CA GLU A 2 13.59 -6.98 -4.73
C GLU A 2 12.68 -5.97 -4.08
N GLU A 3 12.51 -4.83 -4.75
CA GLU A 3 11.56 -3.82 -4.30
C GLU A 3 10.15 -4.24 -4.70
N LEU A 4 9.23 -4.17 -3.73
CA LEU A 4 7.83 -4.44 -4.00
C LEU A 4 7.22 -3.28 -4.78
N GLU A 5 6.58 -3.60 -5.90
CA GLU A 5 5.95 -2.58 -6.72
C GLU A 5 4.60 -2.19 -6.12
N VAL A 6 4.43 -0.91 -5.87
CA VAL A 6 3.19 -0.36 -5.36
C VAL A 6 2.94 0.98 -6.03
N ASN A 7 1.71 1.22 -6.44
CA ASN A 7 1.33 2.43 -7.16
C ASN A 7 0.07 3.04 -6.54
N ILE A 8 -0.04 4.35 -6.63
CA ILE A 8 -1.24 5.06 -6.22
C ILE A 8 -2.39 4.61 -7.11
N GLY A 9 -3.52 4.29 -6.48
CA GLY A 9 -4.69 3.76 -7.18
C GLY A 9 -4.81 2.25 -7.13
N ASP A 10 -3.78 1.55 -6.67
CA ASP A 10 -3.83 0.11 -6.50
C ASP A 10 -4.76 -0.25 -5.34
N SER A 11 -5.36 -1.43 -5.43
CA SER A 11 -6.14 -1.96 -4.32
C SER A 11 -5.24 -2.24 -3.13
N PHE A 12 -5.68 -1.84 -1.95
CA PHE A 12 -4.94 -2.13 -0.73
C PHE A 12 -5.03 -3.63 -0.41
N ASP A 13 -3.91 -4.21 -0.05
CA ASP A 13 -3.85 -5.60 0.37
C ASP A 13 -3.07 -5.67 1.69
N SER A 14 -3.75 -6.03 2.76
CA SER A 14 -3.16 -6.04 4.10
C SER A 14 -2.06 -7.09 4.25
N GLU A 15 -1.97 -8.05 3.32
CA GLU A 15 -0.92 -9.07 3.37
C GLU A 15 0.40 -8.55 2.82
N ILE A 16 0.36 -7.56 1.94
CA ILE A 16 1.56 -7.03 1.29
C ILE A 16 1.76 -5.53 1.49
N HIS A 17 0.79 -4.85 2.09
CA HIS A 17 0.88 -3.41 2.36
C HIS A 17 0.62 -3.15 3.84
N GLU A 18 1.18 -2.05 4.33
CA GLU A 18 0.90 -1.57 5.68
C GLU A 18 0.24 -0.20 5.58
N ALA A 19 -1.02 -0.13 6.02
CA ALA A 19 -1.74 1.15 6.05
C ALA A 19 -1.38 1.87 7.34
N ILE A 20 -0.57 2.92 7.23
CA ILE A 20 -0.16 3.69 8.41
C ILE A 20 -1.13 4.83 8.70
N SER A 21 -1.97 5.16 7.74
CA SER A 21 -2.97 6.20 7.91
C SER A 21 -4.15 5.92 6.99
N GLN A 22 -5.32 6.40 7.38
CA GLN A 22 -6.52 6.27 6.58
C GLN A 22 -7.19 7.63 6.55
N ILE A 23 -7.64 8.03 5.37
CA ILE A 23 -8.39 9.27 5.20
C ILE A 23 -9.70 8.97 4.47
N PRO A 24 -10.73 9.81 4.66
CA PRO A 24 -11.99 9.60 3.95
C PRO A 24 -11.79 9.67 2.45
N ALA A 25 -12.38 8.72 1.72
CA ALA A 25 -12.36 8.73 0.26
C ALA A 25 -13.17 9.92 -0.26
N GLN A 26 -12.66 10.59 -1.28
CA GLN A 26 -13.39 11.70 -1.91
C GLN A 26 -14.53 11.20 -2.79
N ASN A 27 -14.44 9.96 -3.23
CA ASN A 27 -15.51 9.32 -3.99
C ASN A 27 -15.44 7.82 -3.76
N ASP A 28 -16.48 7.10 -4.22
CA ASP A 28 -16.57 5.67 -3.99
C ASP A 28 -15.49 4.87 -4.71
N ASP A 29 -14.96 5.39 -5.80
CA ASP A 29 -13.93 4.72 -6.57
C ASP A 29 -12.61 4.63 -5.82
N GLN A 30 -12.40 5.51 -4.84
CA GLN A 30 -11.15 5.53 -4.07
C GLN A 30 -11.19 4.67 -2.82
N LYS A 31 -12.38 4.21 -2.42
CA LYS A 31 -12.51 3.41 -1.21
C LYS A 31 -11.72 2.13 -1.29
N GLY A 32 -10.89 1.89 -0.28
CA GLY A 32 -10.05 0.70 -0.21
C GLY A 32 -8.84 0.75 -1.12
N LYS A 33 -8.53 1.90 -1.70
CA LYS A 33 -7.39 2.04 -2.60
C LYS A 33 -6.29 2.88 -1.99
N ILE A 34 -5.08 2.64 -2.44
CA ILE A 34 -3.91 3.39 -2.00
C ILE A 34 -3.95 4.78 -2.63
N ILE A 35 -3.89 5.80 -1.80
CA ILE A 35 -3.92 7.18 -2.27
C ILE A 35 -2.60 7.89 -2.10
N ASP A 36 -1.69 7.31 -1.29
CA ASP A 36 -0.35 7.85 -1.15
C ASP A 36 0.58 6.73 -0.70
N ILE A 37 1.86 6.87 -1.02
CA ILE A 37 2.88 5.92 -0.65
C ILE A 37 3.91 6.66 0.19
N ILE A 38 4.08 6.25 1.43
CA ILE A 38 5.01 6.89 2.35
C ILE A 38 6.38 6.24 2.25
N GLU A 39 6.41 4.91 2.18
CA GLU A 39 7.67 4.18 2.16
C GLU A 39 7.49 2.90 1.34
N GLY A 40 8.49 2.56 0.52
CA GLY A 40 8.47 1.34 -0.27
C GLY A 40 8.77 0.10 0.57
N GLY A 41 8.42 -1.05 0.02
CA GLY A 41 8.70 -2.33 0.63
C GLY A 41 9.68 -3.15 -0.18
N TYR A 42 10.21 -4.20 0.43
CA TYR A 42 11.21 -5.07 -0.18
C TYR A 42 10.93 -6.52 0.16
N LYS A 43 11.33 -7.40 -0.74
CA LYS A 43 11.27 -8.84 -0.48
C LYS A 43 12.58 -9.50 -0.88
N LEU A 44 12.85 -10.63 -0.25
CA LEU A 44 13.98 -11.50 -0.59
C LEU A 44 13.42 -12.87 -0.96
N GLY A 45 13.49 -13.22 -2.24
CA GLY A 45 12.84 -14.41 -2.73
C GLY A 45 11.33 -14.34 -2.52
N GLU A 46 10.77 -15.29 -1.80
CA GLU A 46 9.35 -15.31 -1.48
C GLU A 46 9.01 -14.64 -0.14
N GLN A 47 10.03 -14.20 0.58
CA GLN A 47 9.82 -13.63 1.90
C GLN A 47 9.80 -12.10 1.83
N VAL A 48 8.76 -11.50 2.35
CA VAL A 48 8.66 -10.05 2.45
C VAL A 48 9.49 -9.59 3.66
N ILE A 49 10.50 -8.77 3.39
CA ILE A 49 11.38 -8.24 4.43
C ILE A 49 10.77 -6.98 5.04
N LYS A 50 10.17 -6.14 4.21
CA LYS A 50 9.59 -4.88 4.64
C LYS A 50 8.33 -4.62 3.83
N PHE A 51 7.24 -4.30 4.51
CA PHE A 51 6.00 -3.96 3.83
C PHE A 51 6.00 -2.49 3.42
N PRO A 52 5.48 -2.17 2.22
CA PRO A 52 5.32 -0.77 1.83
C PRO A 52 4.33 -0.08 2.76
N LYS A 53 4.66 1.12 3.16
CA LYS A 53 3.78 1.94 4.01
C LYS A 53 2.99 2.89 3.14
N VAL A 54 1.68 2.81 3.25
CA VAL A 54 0.77 3.52 2.37
C VAL A 54 -0.32 4.22 3.15
N VAL A 55 -0.97 5.17 2.50
CA VAL A 55 -2.18 5.81 3.00
C VAL A 55 -3.35 5.31 2.16
N VAL A 56 -4.41 4.89 2.81
CA VAL A 56 -5.55 4.26 2.17
C VAL A 56 -6.78 5.14 2.32
N ALA A 57 -7.59 5.22 1.28
CA ALA A 57 -8.90 5.86 1.34
C ALA A 57 -9.92 4.91 1.98
N GLN A 58 -10.70 5.43 2.90
CA GLN A 58 -11.76 4.66 3.56
C GLN A 58 -13.10 4.81 2.85
#